data_e2eef4288155595c104f0a49898578a7
#
_entry.id   e2eef4288155595c104f0a49898578a7
#
_cell.length_a   1.000
_cell.length_b   1.000
_cell.length_c   1.000
_cell.angle_alpha   90.00
_cell.angle_beta   90.00
_cell.angle_gamma   90.00
#
_symmetry.space_group_name_H-M   'P 1'
#
loop_
_entity.id
_entity.type
_entity.pdbx_description
1 polymer ?
#
loop_
_entity_poly.entity_id
_entity_poly.type
_entity_poly.pdbx_seq_one_letter_code
_entity_poly.pdbx_strand_id
1 'polypeptide(L)'
;MAKIYDITDFSAPELDVYARLTENQLVNRADPANALFIAESPLVIGRALDAGCEPVSFLMERRHIEGKASDILARCPDDIPVYAAELEVLTQLTGFHLTRGMLCAMRRPALPSVAELCTNAARVAVLENVMNPTNIGAIFRSAAALGVDAVLLTSAGSDPLYRRAVRVSMGTVFQVPWTYLPADTDWQETLHTLGFRTAAMALRDDSLRIDDARLRTLPRLAIVLGTEGDGLDGSTIAACDYTVRIPMTHGVDSLNVAAASAVAFYQLALLRG
;
A
#
# COMPACT_ATOMS: atom_id res chain seq x y z
N MET A 1 21.10 2.43 23.86
CA MET A 1 20.16 3.56 23.80
C MET A 1 20.31 4.26 22.47
N ALA A 2 19.22 4.65 21.82
CA ALA A 2 19.24 5.37 20.55
C ALA A 2 20.17 6.59 20.59
N LYS A 3 20.87 6.88 19.50
CA LYS A 3 21.77 8.06 19.40
C LYS A 3 20.95 9.29 19.03
N ILE A 4 20.78 10.19 19.97
CA ILE A 4 20.02 11.43 19.78
C ILE A 4 20.92 12.53 19.25
N TYR A 5 20.52 13.13 18.13
CA TYR A 5 21.20 14.25 17.47
C TYR A 5 20.27 15.46 17.42
N ASP A 6 20.72 16.59 17.97
CA ASP A 6 20.01 17.85 17.83
C ASP A 6 20.21 18.43 16.43
N ILE A 7 19.09 18.80 15.80
CA ILE A 7 19.13 19.45 14.49
C ILE A 7 19.59 20.88 14.68
N THR A 8 20.82 21.16 14.22
CA THR A 8 21.43 22.51 14.23
C THR A 8 21.72 23.02 12.82
N ASP A 9 21.82 22.12 11.85
CA ASP A 9 22.04 22.42 10.43
C ASP A 9 20.98 21.73 9.57
N PHE A 10 20.11 22.53 8.95
CA PHE A 10 19.06 22.04 8.05
C PHE A 10 19.58 21.48 6.73
N SER A 11 20.81 21.83 6.35
CA SER A 11 21.45 21.36 5.13
C SER A 11 22.14 20.00 5.29
N ALA A 12 22.19 19.47 6.51
CA ALA A 12 22.83 18.19 6.80
C ALA A 12 22.25 17.06 5.89
N PRO A 13 23.12 16.31 5.17
CA PRO A 13 22.68 15.30 4.22
C PRO A 13 21.83 14.18 4.84
N GLU A 14 22.02 13.91 6.12
CA GLU A 14 21.25 12.90 6.87
C GLU A 14 19.76 13.21 6.96
N LEU A 15 19.40 14.48 6.76
CA LEU A 15 18.00 14.96 6.78
C LEU A 15 17.34 14.92 5.40
N ASP A 16 18.10 14.68 4.33
CA ASP A 16 17.57 14.67 2.95
C ASP A 16 16.41 13.68 2.77
N VAL A 17 16.51 12.53 3.37
CA VAL A 17 15.51 11.48 3.32
C VAL A 17 14.12 11.94 3.79
N TYR A 18 14.07 12.92 4.68
CA TYR A 18 12.81 13.45 5.25
C TYR A 18 12.29 14.68 4.54
N ALA A 19 13.18 15.50 3.95
CA ALA A 19 12.88 16.86 3.51
C ALA A 19 13.08 17.12 2.02
N ARG A 20 14.06 16.46 1.38
CA ARG A 20 14.52 16.80 0.04
C ARG A 20 14.38 15.70 -1.00
N LEU A 21 14.44 14.43 -0.60
CA LEU A 21 14.29 13.31 -1.53
C LEU A 21 12.82 13.15 -1.94
N THR A 22 12.61 13.03 -3.24
CA THR A 22 11.31 12.66 -3.80
C THR A 22 11.02 11.16 -3.58
N GLU A 23 9.75 10.77 -3.69
CA GLU A 23 9.33 9.37 -3.59
C GLU A 23 10.13 8.46 -4.57
N ASN A 24 10.34 8.91 -5.80
CA ASN A 24 11.12 8.15 -6.79
C ASN A 24 12.60 8.00 -6.42
N GLN A 25 13.18 9.00 -5.77
CA GLN A 25 14.56 8.91 -5.26
C GLN A 25 14.64 7.97 -4.06
N LEU A 26 13.62 7.92 -3.20
CA LEU A 26 13.53 6.97 -2.09
C LEU A 26 13.37 5.53 -2.59
N VAL A 27 12.56 5.29 -3.63
CA VAL A 27 12.40 3.96 -4.27
C VAL A 27 13.73 3.44 -4.82
N ASN A 28 14.62 4.33 -5.28
CA ASN A 28 15.98 4.02 -5.72
C ASN A 28 16.07 2.76 -6.61
N ARG A 29 15.36 2.74 -7.71
CA ARG A 29 15.30 1.57 -8.61
C ARG A 29 16.65 1.14 -9.16
N ALA A 30 17.63 2.06 -9.21
CA ALA A 30 18.98 1.77 -9.67
C ALA A 30 19.80 0.99 -8.63
N ASP A 31 19.49 1.15 -7.33
CA ASP A 31 20.13 0.47 -6.22
C ASP A 31 19.09 0.05 -5.17
N PRO A 32 18.33 -1.03 -5.44
CA PRO A 32 17.25 -1.48 -4.57
C PRO A 32 17.70 -1.87 -3.16
N ALA A 33 18.97 -2.22 -2.96
CA ALA A 33 19.52 -2.55 -1.64
C ALA A 33 19.53 -1.35 -0.69
N ASN A 34 19.61 -0.13 -1.25
CA ASN A 34 19.55 1.13 -0.52
C ASN A 34 18.21 1.87 -0.68
N ALA A 35 17.20 1.21 -1.21
CA ALA A 35 15.87 1.78 -1.34
C ALA A 35 15.21 1.98 0.03
N LEU A 36 14.52 3.12 0.19
CA LEU A 36 13.89 3.54 1.45
C LEU A 36 12.41 3.86 1.25
N PHE A 37 11.72 3.96 2.36
CA PHE A 37 10.39 4.57 2.45
C PHE A 37 10.25 5.29 3.80
N ILE A 38 9.26 6.18 3.91
CA ILE A 38 8.98 6.93 5.13
C ILE A 38 7.69 6.43 5.77
N ALA A 39 7.80 5.94 7.00
CA ALA A 39 6.68 5.64 7.88
C ALA A 39 6.40 6.84 8.82
N GLU A 40 5.12 7.19 9.00
CA GLU A 40 4.69 8.33 9.82
C GLU A 40 3.76 7.86 10.94
N SER A 41 4.05 8.19 12.16
CA SER A 41 3.35 7.88 13.41
C SER A 41 3.79 6.57 14.10
N PRO A 42 3.68 6.52 15.45
CA PRO A 42 4.03 5.31 16.21
C PRO A 42 3.28 4.05 15.74
N LEU A 43 1.98 4.18 15.44
CA LEU A 43 1.16 3.05 14.97
C LEU A 43 1.67 2.47 13.65
N VAL A 44 1.94 3.34 12.67
CA VAL A 44 2.39 2.92 11.32
C VAL A 44 3.79 2.32 11.40
N ILE A 45 4.69 2.95 12.14
CA ILE A 45 6.06 2.47 12.36
C ILE A 45 6.03 1.12 13.10
N GLY A 46 5.20 0.98 14.13
CA GLY A 46 5.01 -0.29 14.84
C GLY A 46 4.59 -1.41 13.91
N ARG A 47 3.62 -1.18 13.02
CA ARG A 47 3.18 -2.16 12.01
C ARG A 47 4.28 -2.52 11.00
N ALA A 48 5.09 -1.55 10.59
CA ALA A 48 6.24 -1.81 9.73
C ALA A 48 7.30 -2.68 10.43
N LEU A 49 7.60 -2.39 11.70
CA LEU A 49 8.50 -3.21 12.53
C LEU A 49 7.93 -4.63 12.76
N ASP A 50 6.62 -4.77 12.98
CA ASP A 50 5.96 -6.08 13.11
C ASP A 50 6.08 -6.91 11.81
N ALA A 51 6.11 -6.23 10.66
CA ALA A 51 6.33 -6.84 9.35
C ALA A 51 7.81 -7.09 9.02
N GLY A 52 8.73 -6.81 9.95
CA GLY A 52 10.17 -7.04 9.76
C GLY A 52 10.90 -5.96 8.96
N CYS A 53 10.29 -4.78 8.75
CA CYS A 53 10.98 -3.67 8.09
C CYS A 53 12.08 -3.10 9.00
N GLU A 54 13.25 -2.85 8.43
CA GLU A 54 14.42 -2.36 9.16
C GLU A 54 14.42 -0.83 9.25
N PRO A 55 14.42 -0.24 10.46
CA PRO A 55 14.55 1.19 10.63
C PRO A 55 15.99 1.64 10.36
N VAL A 56 16.14 2.81 9.72
CA VAL A 56 17.44 3.43 9.38
C VAL A 56 17.70 4.65 10.25
N SER A 57 16.70 5.49 10.43
CA SER A 57 16.79 6.68 11.30
C SER A 57 15.39 7.18 11.65
N PHE A 58 15.33 8.07 12.62
CA PHE A 58 14.10 8.75 13.05
C PHE A 58 14.24 10.26 12.96
N LEU A 59 13.11 10.93 12.69
CA LEU A 59 12.95 12.37 12.81
C LEU A 59 11.72 12.65 13.66
N MET A 60 11.88 13.35 14.80
CA MET A 60 10.78 13.60 15.73
C MET A 60 10.95 14.85 16.57
N GLU A 61 9.86 15.30 17.13
CA GLU A 61 9.89 16.32 18.14
C GLU A 61 10.50 15.77 19.45
N ARG A 62 11.39 16.55 20.08
CA ARG A 62 12.15 16.15 21.27
C ARG A 62 11.29 15.56 22.38
N ARG A 63 10.13 16.19 22.67
CA ARG A 63 9.21 15.73 23.72
C ARG A 63 8.65 14.31 23.49
N HIS A 64 8.75 13.77 22.28
CA HIS A 64 8.23 12.43 21.98
C HIS A 64 9.22 11.32 22.29
N ILE A 65 10.51 11.62 22.46
CA ILE A 65 11.56 10.61 22.69
C ILE A 65 11.25 9.78 23.95
N GLU A 66 10.95 10.43 25.07
CA GLU A 66 10.60 9.78 26.35
C GLU A 66 9.08 9.50 26.48
N GLY A 67 8.30 9.88 25.47
CA GLY A 67 6.85 9.74 25.43
C GLY A 67 6.39 8.73 24.40
N LYS A 68 5.67 9.20 23.38
CA LYS A 68 5.02 8.35 22.35
C LYS A 68 5.99 7.49 21.53
N ALA A 69 7.28 7.85 21.47
CA ALA A 69 8.29 7.13 20.70
C ALA A 69 9.06 6.10 21.53
N SER A 70 8.99 6.12 22.86
CA SER A 70 9.79 5.28 23.76
C SER A 70 9.65 3.79 23.45
N ASP A 71 8.42 3.29 23.29
CA ASP A 71 8.15 1.87 23.01
C ASP A 71 8.63 1.46 21.61
N ILE A 72 8.57 2.37 20.64
CA ILE A 72 9.09 2.13 19.28
C ILE A 72 10.61 2.08 19.30
N LEU A 73 11.26 3.05 19.97
CA LEU A 73 12.71 3.12 20.06
C LEU A 73 13.31 1.93 20.82
N ALA A 74 12.61 1.43 21.84
CA ALA A 74 13.03 0.23 22.58
C ALA A 74 13.05 -1.06 21.72
N ARG A 75 12.38 -1.07 20.57
CA ARG A 75 12.36 -2.16 19.60
C ARG A 75 13.45 -2.05 18.51
N CYS A 76 14.17 -0.95 18.51
CA CYS A 76 15.17 -0.63 17.48
C CYS A 76 16.60 -0.88 17.99
N PRO A 77 17.62 -0.95 17.09
CA PRO A 77 19.01 -1.04 17.50
C PRO A 77 19.44 0.11 18.42
N ASP A 78 20.30 -0.19 19.38
CA ASP A 78 20.80 0.76 20.39
C ASP A 78 21.54 1.98 19.82
N ASP A 79 22.04 1.88 18.59
CA ASP A 79 22.82 2.92 17.93
C ASP A 79 22.04 3.68 16.84
N ILE A 80 20.71 3.42 16.72
CA ILE A 80 19.91 4.05 15.69
C ILE A 80 19.89 5.58 15.82
N PRO A 81 20.12 6.33 14.73
CA PRO A 81 20.08 7.79 14.76
C PRO A 81 18.64 8.32 14.99
N VAL A 82 18.52 9.23 15.94
CA VAL A 82 17.28 9.97 16.22
C VAL A 82 17.55 11.46 16.08
N TYR A 83 17.07 12.06 15.00
CA TYR A 83 17.17 13.49 14.76
C TYR A 83 16.02 14.20 15.45
N ALA A 84 16.34 15.10 16.38
CA ALA A 84 15.35 15.75 17.24
C ALA A 84 15.44 17.27 17.16
N ALA A 85 14.28 17.92 17.17
CA ALA A 85 14.17 19.37 17.31
C ALA A 85 12.80 19.75 17.89
N GLU A 86 12.58 21.05 18.09
CA GLU A 86 11.26 21.61 18.39
C GLU A 86 10.36 21.56 17.13
N LEU A 87 9.04 21.61 17.34
CA LEU A 87 8.04 21.43 16.27
C LEU A 87 8.18 22.48 15.15
N GLU A 88 8.48 23.72 15.51
CA GLU A 88 8.67 24.81 14.56
C GLU A 88 9.84 24.53 13.62
N VAL A 89 10.94 24.03 14.16
CA VAL A 89 12.14 23.65 13.41
C VAL A 89 11.85 22.50 12.47
N LEU A 90 11.15 21.47 12.95
CA LEU A 90 10.74 20.32 12.13
C LEU A 90 9.77 20.72 11.01
N THR A 91 8.87 21.66 11.29
CA THR A 91 7.93 22.19 10.29
C THR A 91 8.65 22.94 9.18
N GLN A 92 9.66 23.75 9.51
CA GLN A 92 10.51 24.42 8.52
C GLN A 92 11.30 23.43 7.66
N LEU A 93 11.86 22.38 8.28
CA LEU A 93 12.64 21.37 7.58
C LEU A 93 11.79 20.55 6.60
N THR A 94 10.63 20.08 7.03
CA THR A 94 9.79 19.15 6.26
C THR A 94 8.78 19.85 5.36
N GLY A 95 8.53 21.14 5.57
CA GLY A 95 7.52 21.93 4.86
C GLY A 95 6.08 21.62 5.30
N PHE A 96 5.86 20.82 6.35
CA PHE A 96 4.54 20.52 6.90
C PHE A 96 4.61 20.22 8.41
N HIS A 97 3.51 20.40 9.11
CA HIS A 97 3.41 20.04 10.52
C HIS A 97 3.46 18.52 10.75
N LEU A 98 4.37 18.05 11.61
CA LEU A 98 4.44 16.67 12.06
C LEU A 98 3.33 16.35 13.07
N THR A 99 2.08 16.39 12.61
CA THR A 99 0.89 16.23 13.46
C THR A 99 0.83 14.89 14.19
N ARG A 100 1.56 13.88 13.69
CA ARG A 100 1.59 12.52 14.24
C ARG A 100 2.84 12.17 15.03
N GLY A 101 3.71 13.15 15.26
CA GLY A 101 4.78 13.13 16.25
C GLY A 101 6.13 12.59 15.79
N MET A 102 6.20 11.64 14.84
CA MET A 102 7.46 11.07 14.39
C MET A 102 7.42 10.53 12.97
N LEU A 103 8.58 10.56 12.31
CA LEU A 103 8.88 9.89 11.05
C LEU A 103 9.98 8.86 11.28
N CYS A 104 9.95 7.78 10.49
CA CYS A 104 11.03 6.81 10.41
C CYS A 104 11.36 6.55 8.95
N ALA A 105 12.62 6.70 8.59
CA ALA A 105 13.15 6.18 7.34
C ALA A 105 13.44 4.70 7.54
N MET A 106 12.92 3.85 6.66
CA MET A 106 13.04 2.40 6.75
C MET A 106 13.49 1.81 5.43
N ARG A 107 14.24 0.71 5.47
CA ARG A 107 14.58 -0.04 4.26
C ARG A 107 13.36 -0.67 3.64
N ARG A 108 13.30 -0.67 2.31
CA ARG A 108 12.24 -1.37 1.58
C ARG A 108 12.46 -2.88 1.70
N PRO A 109 11.42 -3.66 2.07
CA PRO A 109 11.52 -5.10 2.11
C PRO A 109 11.62 -5.69 0.70
N ALA A 110 12.28 -6.83 0.57
CA ALA A 110 12.16 -7.65 -0.64
C ALA A 110 10.71 -8.12 -0.80
N LEU A 111 10.21 -8.06 -2.03
CA LEU A 111 8.84 -8.50 -2.33
C LEU A 111 8.84 -10.00 -2.68
N PRO A 112 7.82 -10.76 -2.24
CA PRO A 112 7.66 -12.15 -2.64
C PRO A 112 7.30 -12.27 -4.12
N SER A 113 7.53 -13.42 -4.71
CA SER A 113 6.99 -13.74 -6.04
C SER A 113 5.47 -13.87 -6.01
N VAL A 114 4.83 -13.70 -7.17
CA VAL A 114 3.37 -13.91 -7.32
C VAL A 114 2.96 -15.32 -6.86
N ALA A 115 3.74 -16.33 -7.21
CA ALA A 115 3.47 -17.72 -6.86
C ALA A 115 3.51 -17.95 -5.33
N GLU A 116 4.55 -17.45 -4.65
CA GLU A 116 4.68 -17.54 -3.19
C GLU A 116 3.50 -16.85 -2.50
N LEU A 117 3.19 -15.63 -2.93
CA LEU A 117 2.13 -14.81 -2.36
C LEU A 117 0.75 -15.43 -2.55
N CYS A 118 0.52 -16.07 -3.69
CA CYS A 118 -0.74 -16.71 -4.03
C CYS A 118 -0.91 -18.14 -3.49
N THR A 119 0.11 -18.78 -2.93
CA THR A 119 0.06 -20.21 -2.54
C THR A 119 -1.17 -20.57 -1.72
N ASN A 120 -1.47 -19.84 -0.68
CA ASN A 120 -2.60 -20.07 0.23
C ASN A 120 -3.72 -19.02 0.08
N ALA A 121 -3.62 -18.12 -0.88
CA ALA A 121 -4.61 -17.07 -1.08
C ALA A 121 -5.86 -17.62 -1.78
N ALA A 122 -7.03 -17.26 -1.30
CA ALA A 122 -8.31 -17.54 -1.92
C ALA A 122 -8.93 -16.28 -2.58
N ARG A 123 -8.61 -15.11 -2.05
CA ARG A 123 -9.09 -13.81 -2.56
C ARG A 123 -7.93 -12.86 -2.72
N VAL A 124 -7.63 -12.49 -3.97
CA VAL A 124 -6.60 -11.50 -4.28
C VAL A 124 -7.21 -10.30 -4.98
N ALA A 125 -6.65 -9.12 -4.74
CA ALA A 125 -6.97 -7.93 -5.51
C ALA A 125 -5.88 -7.68 -6.54
N VAL A 126 -6.25 -7.38 -7.78
CA VAL A 126 -5.34 -6.90 -8.83
C VAL A 126 -5.63 -5.42 -9.08
N LEU A 127 -4.63 -4.57 -8.94
CA LEU A 127 -4.72 -3.15 -9.15
C LEU A 127 -4.03 -2.76 -10.46
N GLU A 128 -4.83 -2.51 -11.49
CA GLU A 128 -4.33 -2.11 -12.81
C GLU A 128 -4.20 -0.60 -12.88
N ASN A 129 -2.96 -0.11 -12.92
CA ASN A 129 -2.62 1.30 -13.15
C ASN A 129 -3.30 2.30 -12.20
N VAL A 130 -3.55 1.92 -10.95
CA VAL A 130 -4.11 2.85 -9.96
C VAL A 130 -3.04 3.89 -9.59
N MET A 131 -3.22 5.12 -10.09
CA MET A 131 -2.20 6.16 -10.06
C MET A 131 -2.18 6.99 -8.78
N ASN A 132 -3.31 7.11 -8.09
CA ASN A 132 -3.41 7.95 -6.89
C ASN A 132 -2.97 7.19 -5.63
N PRO A 133 -1.87 7.60 -4.95
CA PRO A 133 -1.41 6.93 -3.74
C PRO A 133 -2.41 6.98 -2.59
N THR A 134 -3.34 7.95 -2.59
CA THR A 134 -4.44 7.98 -1.61
C THR A 134 -5.38 6.80 -1.83
N ASN A 135 -5.71 6.47 -3.08
CA ASN A 135 -6.56 5.33 -3.41
C ASN A 135 -5.84 4.01 -3.10
N ILE A 136 -4.56 3.88 -3.43
CA ILE A 136 -3.74 2.71 -3.02
C ILE A 136 -3.85 2.50 -1.50
N GLY A 137 -3.57 3.53 -0.69
CA GLY A 137 -3.65 3.41 0.76
C GLY A 137 -5.04 3.03 1.28
N ALA A 138 -6.10 3.59 0.70
CA ALA A 138 -7.49 3.26 1.07
C ALA A 138 -7.88 1.84 0.66
N ILE A 139 -7.43 1.37 -0.52
CA ILE A 139 -7.64 -0.01 -0.98
C ILE A 139 -6.95 -1.00 -0.04
N PHE A 140 -5.69 -0.78 0.34
CA PHE A 140 -4.99 -1.63 1.31
C PHE A 140 -5.70 -1.68 2.67
N ARG A 141 -6.25 -0.55 3.11
CA ARG A 141 -7.03 -0.51 4.35
C ARG A 141 -8.31 -1.33 4.25
N SER A 142 -9.02 -1.24 3.14
CA SER A 142 -10.21 -2.05 2.87
C SER A 142 -9.86 -3.53 2.71
N ALA A 143 -8.76 -3.86 2.02
CA ALA A 143 -8.27 -5.22 1.84
C ALA A 143 -7.98 -5.91 3.17
N ALA A 144 -7.25 -5.23 4.07
CA ALA A 144 -6.97 -5.73 5.42
C ALA A 144 -8.24 -5.95 6.24
N ALA A 145 -9.20 -5.02 6.16
CA ALA A 145 -10.43 -5.08 6.95
C ALA A 145 -11.42 -6.13 6.44
N LEU A 146 -11.40 -6.47 5.15
CA LEU A 146 -12.45 -7.22 4.47
C LEU A 146 -11.95 -8.58 3.93
N GLY A 147 -10.81 -9.08 4.40
CA GLY A 147 -10.39 -10.45 4.16
C GLY A 147 -9.83 -10.72 2.76
N VAL A 148 -9.16 -9.74 2.14
CA VAL A 148 -8.33 -9.93 0.96
C VAL A 148 -6.99 -10.49 1.41
N ASP A 149 -6.59 -11.62 0.85
CA ASP A 149 -5.41 -12.37 1.27
C ASP A 149 -4.11 -11.75 0.71
N ALA A 150 -4.18 -11.12 -0.49
CA ALA A 150 -3.02 -10.49 -1.12
C ALA A 150 -3.43 -9.40 -2.14
N VAL A 151 -2.51 -8.48 -2.41
CA VAL A 151 -2.68 -7.44 -3.44
C VAL A 151 -1.57 -7.56 -4.48
N LEU A 152 -1.97 -7.61 -5.75
CA LEU A 152 -1.09 -7.63 -6.92
C LEU A 152 -1.21 -6.30 -7.65
N LEU A 153 -0.11 -5.71 -8.10
CA LEU A 153 -0.12 -4.41 -8.77
C LEU A 153 0.57 -4.50 -10.13
N THR A 154 0.05 -3.79 -11.13
CA THR A 154 0.82 -3.53 -12.34
C THR A 154 1.88 -2.45 -12.07
N SER A 155 2.98 -2.49 -12.82
CA SER A 155 4.16 -1.65 -12.55
C SER A 155 3.94 -0.16 -12.84
N ALA A 156 2.89 0.21 -13.58
CA ALA A 156 2.59 1.60 -13.93
C ALA A 156 1.86 2.37 -12.83
N GLY A 157 1.25 1.68 -11.86
CA GLY A 157 0.53 2.31 -10.75
C GLY A 157 1.43 2.96 -9.70
N SER A 158 0.81 3.67 -8.75
CA SER A 158 1.51 4.22 -7.58
C SER A 158 2.03 3.12 -6.66
N ASP A 159 3.21 3.34 -6.12
CA ASP A 159 3.85 2.42 -5.18
C ASP A 159 3.14 2.41 -3.81
N PRO A 160 2.82 1.24 -3.24
CA PRO A 160 2.19 1.13 -1.93
C PRO A 160 3.00 1.70 -0.77
N LEU A 161 4.33 1.81 -0.91
CA LEU A 161 5.22 2.39 0.09
C LEU A 161 5.50 3.88 -0.11
N TYR A 162 4.84 4.55 -1.06
CA TYR A 162 4.84 6.00 -1.09
C TYR A 162 4.25 6.54 0.22
N ARG A 163 4.88 7.54 0.79
CA ARG A 163 4.51 8.11 2.08
C ARG A 163 3.00 8.37 2.23
N ARG A 164 2.37 8.88 1.15
CA ARG A 164 0.93 9.13 1.15
C ARG A 164 0.11 7.85 1.27
N ALA A 165 0.48 6.78 0.57
CA ALA A 165 -0.20 5.49 0.62
C ALA A 165 -0.02 4.82 2.00
N VAL A 166 1.20 4.78 2.52
CA VAL A 166 1.51 4.27 3.87
C VAL A 166 0.68 5.00 4.93
N ARG A 167 0.61 6.33 4.84
CA ARG A 167 -0.16 7.17 5.78
C ARG A 167 -1.66 6.91 5.71
N VAL A 168 -2.24 6.85 4.51
CA VAL A 168 -3.68 6.65 4.30
C VAL A 168 -4.10 5.24 4.69
N SER A 169 -3.27 4.24 4.39
CA SER A 169 -3.51 2.86 4.82
C SER A 169 -3.46 2.69 6.33
N MET A 170 -2.98 3.69 7.08
CA MET A 170 -2.68 3.56 8.52
C MET A 170 -1.70 2.39 8.80
N GLY A 171 -0.85 2.03 7.83
CA GLY A 171 0.12 0.94 7.91
C GLY A 171 -0.45 -0.45 7.60
N THR A 172 -1.70 -0.57 7.12
CA THR A 172 -2.22 -1.88 6.68
C THR A 172 -1.51 -2.42 5.43
N VAL A 173 -0.80 -1.56 4.71
CA VAL A 173 0.12 -1.98 3.64
C VAL A 173 1.20 -2.98 4.10
N PHE A 174 1.49 -3.02 5.40
CA PHE A 174 2.41 -3.99 6.03
C PHE A 174 1.69 -5.24 6.55
N GLN A 175 0.36 -5.26 6.56
CA GLN A 175 -0.47 -6.36 7.07
C GLN A 175 -1.03 -7.25 5.95
N VAL A 176 -1.24 -6.69 4.75
CA VAL A 176 -1.68 -7.43 3.57
C VAL A 176 -0.48 -7.63 2.66
N PRO A 177 -0.05 -8.88 2.40
CA PRO A 177 1.05 -9.17 1.49
C PRO A 177 0.76 -8.65 0.09
N TRP A 178 1.80 -8.15 -0.59
CA TRP A 178 1.65 -7.62 -1.94
C TRP A 178 2.93 -7.75 -2.76
N THR A 179 2.77 -7.72 -4.10
CA THR A 179 3.89 -7.71 -5.04
C THR A 179 3.46 -7.09 -6.38
N TYR A 180 4.44 -6.83 -7.24
CA TYR A 180 4.17 -6.43 -8.62
C TYR A 180 3.99 -7.65 -9.51
N LEU A 181 3.05 -7.53 -10.44
CA LEU A 181 2.93 -8.45 -11.58
C LEU A 181 4.09 -8.18 -12.55
N PRO A 182 4.76 -9.22 -13.07
CA PRO A 182 5.80 -9.04 -14.07
C PRO A 182 5.23 -8.36 -15.32
N ALA A 183 5.95 -7.34 -15.84
CA ALA A 183 5.46 -6.52 -16.95
C ALA A 183 5.48 -7.25 -18.31
N ASP A 184 6.30 -8.27 -18.44
CA ASP A 184 6.56 -9.04 -19.66
C ASP A 184 5.82 -10.39 -19.72
N THR A 185 4.90 -10.62 -18.77
CA THR A 185 4.12 -11.87 -18.70
C THR A 185 2.62 -11.58 -18.80
N ASP A 186 1.90 -12.57 -19.34
CA ASP A 186 0.44 -12.62 -19.24
C ASP A 186 0.07 -12.96 -17.79
N TRP A 187 -0.26 -11.94 -17.01
CA TRP A 187 -0.60 -12.13 -15.61
C TRP A 187 -1.94 -12.84 -15.41
N GLN A 188 -2.87 -12.73 -16.35
CA GLN A 188 -4.14 -13.47 -16.31
C GLN A 188 -3.87 -14.97 -16.42
N GLU A 189 -3.05 -15.39 -17.39
CA GLU A 189 -2.65 -16.79 -17.55
C GLU A 189 -1.87 -17.28 -16.32
N THR A 190 -1.03 -16.43 -15.73
CA THR A 190 -0.33 -16.75 -14.47
C THR A 190 -1.32 -17.04 -13.35
N LEU A 191 -2.35 -16.21 -13.17
CA LEU A 191 -3.37 -16.41 -12.15
C LEU A 191 -4.26 -17.64 -12.44
N HIS A 192 -4.60 -17.91 -13.70
CA HIS A 192 -5.32 -19.13 -14.09
C HIS A 192 -4.51 -20.39 -13.76
N THR A 193 -3.21 -20.39 -14.05
CA THR A 193 -2.31 -21.50 -13.69
C THR A 193 -2.26 -21.73 -12.17
N LEU A 194 -2.38 -20.65 -11.38
CA LEU A 194 -2.47 -20.71 -9.92
C LEU A 194 -3.89 -21.06 -9.42
N GLY A 195 -4.83 -21.33 -10.32
CA GLY A 195 -6.20 -21.79 -10.03
C GLY A 195 -7.19 -20.66 -9.69
N PHE A 196 -6.85 -19.40 -9.95
CA PHE A 196 -7.79 -18.30 -9.79
C PHE A 196 -8.72 -18.14 -10.99
N ARG A 197 -9.95 -17.73 -10.72
CA ARG A 197 -10.80 -17.06 -11.69
C ARG A 197 -10.65 -15.56 -11.52
N THR A 198 -10.78 -14.82 -12.62
CA THR A 198 -10.59 -13.36 -12.65
C THR A 198 -11.91 -12.65 -12.86
N ALA A 199 -12.17 -11.59 -12.07
CA ALA A 199 -13.37 -10.78 -12.15
C ALA A 199 -12.99 -9.30 -12.35
N ALA A 200 -13.17 -8.79 -13.58
CA ALA A 200 -12.97 -7.40 -13.93
C ALA A 200 -14.11 -6.53 -13.38
N MET A 201 -13.79 -5.58 -12.50
CA MET A 201 -14.77 -4.61 -11.99
C MET A 201 -15.01 -3.53 -13.06
N ALA A 202 -16.01 -3.74 -13.92
CA ALA A 202 -16.31 -2.84 -15.02
C ALA A 202 -17.81 -2.81 -15.34
N LEU A 203 -18.26 -1.67 -15.89
CA LEU A 203 -19.65 -1.48 -16.32
C LEU A 203 -19.75 -1.82 -17.81
N ARG A 204 -20.37 -2.98 -18.12
CA ARG A 204 -20.73 -3.40 -19.46
C ARG A 204 -22.15 -3.96 -19.44
N ASP A 205 -22.80 -4.05 -20.60
CA ASP A 205 -24.17 -4.54 -20.72
C ASP A 205 -24.34 -5.99 -20.24
N ASP A 206 -23.34 -6.81 -20.49
CA ASP A 206 -23.25 -8.23 -20.13
C ASP A 206 -22.64 -8.51 -18.74
N SER A 207 -22.30 -7.47 -17.98
CA SER A 207 -21.68 -7.64 -16.67
C SER A 207 -22.60 -8.34 -15.68
N LEU A 208 -22.05 -9.31 -14.96
CA LEU A 208 -22.70 -9.90 -13.80
C LEU A 208 -22.90 -8.86 -12.70
N ARG A 209 -23.97 -9.01 -11.95
CA ARG A 209 -24.12 -8.22 -10.72
C ARG A 209 -23.16 -8.72 -9.66
N ILE A 210 -22.61 -7.82 -8.86
CA ILE A 210 -21.64 -8.17 -7.80
C ILE A 210 -22.21 -9.14 -6.75
N ASP A 211 -23.51 -9.19 -6.58
CA ASP A 211 -24.22 -10.09 -5.67
C ASP A 211 -24.57 -11.47 -6.28
N ASP A 212 -24.10 -11.76 -7.50
CA ASP A 212 -24.28 -13.07 -8.14
C ASP A 212 -23.62 -14.17 -7.30
N ALA A 213 -24.41 -15.19 -6.95
CA ALA A 213 -23.97 -16.26 -6.06
C ALA A 213 -22.77 -17.06 -6.62
N ARG A 214 -22.64 -17.15 -7.94
CA ARG A 214 -21.51 -17.83 -8.60
C ARG A 214 -20.17 -17.27 -8.17
N LEU A 215 -20.03 -15.95 -8.03
CA LEU A 215 -18.80 -15.28 -7.68
C LEU A 215 -18.32 -15.63 -6.26
N ARG A 216 -19.25 -15.76 -5.32
CA ARG A 216 -18.94 -16.07 -3.91
C ARG A 216 -18.53 -17.52 -3.69
N THR A 217 -19.05 -18.44 -4.52
CA THR A 217 -18.77 -19.87 -4.41
C THR A 217 -17.46 -20.30 -5.08
N LEU A 218 -16.79 -19.38 -5.81
CA LEU A 218 -15.50 -19.68 -6.42
C LEU A 218 -14.45 -19.94 -5.33
N PRO A 219 -13.69 -21.04 -5.41
CA PRO A 219 -12.67 -21.35 -4.41
C PRO A 219 -11.55 -20.30 -4.40
N ARG A 220 -11.15 -19.79 -5.59
CA ARG A 220 -10.11 -18.77 -5.74
C ARG A 220 -10.58 -17.71 -6.73
N LEU A 221 -10.54 -16.43 -6.31
CA LEU A 221 -11.01 -15.29 -7.10
C LEU A 221 -10.02 -14.13 -7.02
N ALA A 222 -9.61 -13.63 -8.19
CA ALA A 222 -8.88 -12.38 -8.35
C ALA A 222 -9.86 -11.26 -8.74
N ILE A 223 -9.96 -10.23 -7.89
CA ILE A 223 -10.82 -9.06 -8.09
C ILE A 223 -9.96 -7.97 -8.74
N VAL A 224 -10.27 -7.65 -10.00
CA VAL A 224 -9.46 -6.74 -10.83
C VAL A 224 -10.08 -5.35 -10.83
N LEU A 225 -9.31 -4.36 -10.39
CA LEU A 225 -9.72 -2.97 -10.24
C LEU A 225 -8.84 -2.08 -11.11
N GLY A 226 -9.44 -1.20 -11.90
CA GLY A 226 -8.74 -0.31 -12.82
C GLY A 226 -8.42 1.07 -12.24
N THR A 227 -7.75 1.87 -13.05
CA THR A 227 -7.40 3.25 -12.74
C THR A 227 -8.62 4.16 -12.63
N GLU A 228 -8.41 5.35 -12.07
CA GLU A 228 -9.41 6.41 -11.99
C GLU A 228 -9.68 7.02 -13.38
N GLY A 229 -10.91 7.19 -13.75
CA GLY A 229 -11.36 7.77 -15.01
C GLY A 229 -11.58 6.72 -16.10
N ASP A 230 -10.51 6.17 -16.65
CA ASP A 230 -10.59 5.24 -17.80
C ASP A 230 -10.99 3.81 -17.38
N GLY A 231 -10.82 3.46 -16.11
CA GLY A 231 -11.13 2.12 -15.59
C GLY A 231 -10.10 1.08 -16.02
N LEU A 232 -10.55 -0.12 -16.32
CA LEU A 232 -9.74 -1.23 -16.82
C LEU A 232 -9.55 -1.16 -18.33
N ASP A 233 -8.38 -1.55 -18.82
CA ASP A 233 -8.15 -1.69 -20.26
C ASP A 233 -9.11 -2.70 -20.89
N GLY A 234 -9.55 -2.41 -22.12
CA GLY A 234 -10.49 -3.28 -22.85
C GLY A 234 -9.94 -4.68 -23.08
N SER A 235 -8.63 -4.83 -23.26
CA SER A 235 -7.94 -6.12 -23.35
C SER A 235 -7.97 -6.87 -22.03
N THR A 236 -7.77 -6.20 -20.91
CA THR A 236 -7.86 -6.78 -19.56
C THR A 236 -9.26 -7.31 -19.28
N ILE A 237 -10.30 -6.51 -19.60
CA ILE A 237 -11.69 -6.94 -19.42
C ILE A 237 -11.99 -8.18 -20.29
N ALA A 238 -11.52 -8.19 -21.54
CA ALA A 238 -11.76 -9.29 -22.46
C ALA A 238 -11.06 -10.61 -22.05
N ALA A 239 -9.93 -10.50 -21.36
CA ALA A 239 -9.15 -11.65 -20.90
C ALA A 239 -9.61 -12.18 -19.52
N CYS A 240 -10.45 -11.45 -18.78
CA CYS A 240 -10.99 -11.92 -17.51
C CYS A 240 -12.15 -12.92 -17.71
N ASP A 241 -12.30 -13.88 -16.77
CA ASP A 241 -13.39 -14.87 -16.79
C ASP A 241 -14.76 -14.23 -16.60
N TYR A 242 -14.84 -13.16 -15.82
CA TYR A 242 -16.07 -12.44 -15.51
C TYR A 242 -15.88 -10.93 -15.61
N THR A 243 -16.90 -10.25 -16.15
CA THR A 243 -17.06 -8.81 -15.96
C THR A 243 -18.14 -8.59 -14.90
N VAL A 244 -17.85 -7.77 -13.89
CA VAL A 244 -18.71 -7.61 -12.71
C VAL A 244 -18.98 -6.14 -12.46
N ARG A 245 -20.26 -5.80 -12.25
CA ARG A 245 -20.69 -4.44 -11.95
C ARG A 245 -21.31 -4.31 -10.56
N ILE A 246 -21.04 -3.18 -9.92
CA ILE A 246 -21.81 -2.71 -8.75
C ILE A 246 -23.06 -2.01 -9.29
N PRO A 247 -24.27 -2.49 -8.93
CA PRO A 247 -25.50 -1.79 -9.35
C PRO A 247 -25.56 -0.37 -8.77
N MET A 248 -25.83 0.60 -9.62
CA MET A 248 -25.90 2.01 -9.24
C MET A 248 -27.26 2.60 -9.61
N THR A 249 -27.58 3.75 -9.02
CA THR A 249 -28.82 4.49 -9.23
C THR A 249 -28.53 5.92 -9.69
N HIS A 250 -29.57 6.66 -10.08
CA HIS A 250 -29.48 8.08 -10.46
C HIS A 250 -28.53 8.39 -11.64
N GLY A 251 -28.28 7.43 -12.54
CA GLY A 251 -27.40 7.64 -13.68
C GLY A 251 -25.90 7.78 -13.33
N VAL A 252 -25.51 7.35 -12.14
CA VAL A 252 -24.09 7.28 -11.77
C VAL A 252 -23.45 6.05 -12.41
N ASP A 253 -22.36 6.24 -13.17
CA ASP A 253 -21.72 5.18 -13.94
C ASP A 253 -20.59 4.48 -13.15
N SER A 254 -19.94 5.19 -12.23
CA SER A 254 -18.79 4.65 -11.49
C SER A 254 -18.68 5.19 -10.07
N LEU A 255 -17.97 4.47 -9.22
CA LEU A 255 -17.48 4.91 -7.91
C LEU A 255 -15.98 5.18 -8.00
N ASN A 256 -15.48 6.05 -7.12
CA ASN A 256 -14.05 6.11 -6.88
C ASN A 256 -13.50 4.69 -6.61
N VAL A 257 -12.32 4.35 -7.16
CA VAL A 257 -11.77 2.98 -7.11
C VAL A 257 -11.59 2.44 -5.69
N ALA A 258 -11.26 3.31 -4.72
CA ALA A 258 -11.17 2.89 -3.31
C ALA A 258 -12.55 2.59 -2.71
N ALA A 259 -13.60 3.30 -3.09
CA ALA A 259 -14.97 3.00 -2.69
C ALA A 259 -15.47 1.71 -3.36
N ALA A 260 -15.22 1.57 -4.67
CA ALA A 260 -15.56 0.36 -5.42
C ALA A 260 -14.86 -0.89 -4.83
N SER A 261 -13.58 -0.77 -4.46
CA SER A 261 -12.82 -1.85 -3.81
C SER A 261 -13.44 -2.29 -2.49
N ALA A 262 -13.87 -1.35 -1.64
CA ALA A 262 -14.49 -1.68 -0.36
C ALA A 262 -15.80 -2.47 -0.55
N VAL A 263 -16.64 -2.08 -1.51
CA VAL A 263 -17.87 -2.80 -1.85
C VAL A 263 -17.55 -4.20 -2.41
N ALA A 264 -16.57 -4.28 -3.33
CA ALA A 264 -16.16 -5.54 -3.94
C ALA A 264 -15.57 -6.52 -2.91
N PHE A 265 -14.69 -6.05 -2.02
CA PHE A 265 -14.08 -6.88 -0.99
C PHE A 265 -15.10 -7.34 0.06
N TYR A 266 -16.02 -6.47 0.47
CA TYR A 266 -17.10 -6.88 1.35
C TYR A 266 -17.92 -8.02 0.73
N GLN A 267 -18.36 -7.86 -0.51
CA GLN A 267 -19.25 -8.80 -1.17
C GLN A 267 -18.57 -10.10 -1.62
N LEU A 268 -17.32 -10.02 -2.11
CA LEU A 268 -16.65 -11.12 -2.78
C LEU A 268 -15.53 -11.78 -1.95
N ALA A 269 -15.04 -11.10 -0.91
CA ALA A 269 -14.00 -11.65 -0.05
C ALA A 269 -14.52 -11.96 1.35
N LEU A 270 -15.10 -10.99 2.06
CA LEU A 270 -15.57 -11.19 3.43
C LEU A 270 -16.79 -12.13 3.51
N LEU A 271 -17.76 -11.97 2.59
CA LEU A 271 -18.99 -12.78 2.54
C LEU A 271 -18.85 -14.07 1.73
N ARG A 272 -17.63 -14.54 1.50
CA ARG A 272 -17.41 -15.85 0.87
C ARG A 272 -18.06 -16.95 1.73
N GLY A 273 -18.78 -17.84 1.06
CA GLY A 273 -19.49 -18.97 1.69
C GLY A 273 -18.54 -20.06 2.19
#